data_c8aaf18dc72fa966f4df073afe1f4fbd
#
_entry.id   c8aaf18dc72fa966f4df073afe1f4fbd
#
_cell.length_a   1.000
_cell.length_b   1.000
_cell.length_c   1.000
_cell.angle_alpha   90.00
_cell.angle_beta   90.00
_cell.angle_gamma   90.00
#
_symmetry.space_group_name_H-M   'P 1'
#
loop_
_entity.id
_entity.type
_entity.pdbx_description
1 polymer ?
#
loop_
_entity_poly.entity_id
_entity_poly.type
_entity_poly.pdbx_seq_one_letter_code
_entity_poly.pdbx_strand_id
1 'polypeptide(L)'
;GRTIKGKEVTPFREIPCNKDIFLFYYLAKKLDIIGGDESRENLVSGFILKWVRDGIITIREKESGAIVKKKNYDMYLDVDAKLENKQETALYKMFILASKDGVLQTKAFQKWCSKHYKKIDDWFTKVDNVTEDSMNKNGYAKTKTIYKRFLFWNIPRDRTVWTDKAYDQCLYVWGFNNFLEDEDNMKEKAAIEVKLWDEYLIFAAVLGIADRVEKQCFAALSIRHHIIVRARWI
;
A
#
# COMPACT_ATOMS: atom_id res chain seq x y z
N GLY A 1 -4.84 12.68 23.90
CA GLY A 1 -4.54 12.75 22.46
C GLY A 1 -5.81 13.09 21.71
N ARG A 2 -5.70 13.81 20.61
CA ARG A 2 -6.85 14.08 19.73
C ARG A 2 -7.31 12.74 19.12
N THR A 3 -8.58 12.42 19.26
CA THR A 3 -9.18 11.23 18.65
C THR A 3 -9.79 11.63 17.31
N ILE A 4 -9.41 10.90 16.24
CA ILE A 4 -10.00 11.10 14.92
C ILE A 4 -11.20 10.17 14.79
N LYS A 5 -12.37 10.74 14.51
CA LYS A 5 -13.56 9.98 14.16
C LYS A 5 -13.60 9.81 12.64
N GLY A 6 -12.95 8.75 12.14
CA GLY A 6 -12.62 8.58 10.75
C GLY A 6 -13.78 8.72 9.77
N LYS A 7 -14.94 8.14 10.09
CA LYS A 7 -16.15 8.24 9.24
C LYS A 7 -16.74 9.64 9.15
N GLU A 8 -16.42 10.52 10.10
CA GLU A 8 -16.90 11.91 10.13
C GLU A 8 -15.92 12.86 9.41
N VAL A 9 -14.76 12.36 8.96
CA VAL A 9 -13.78 13.15 8.22
C VAL A 9 -14.31 13.44 6.82
N THR A 10 -14.27 14.71 6.43
CA THR A 10 -14.67 15.15 5.08
C THR A 10 -13.86 14.40 4.02
N PRO A 11 -14.51 13.86 2.97
CA PRO A 11 -13.82 13.24 1.85
C PRO A 11 -12.75 14.16 1.28
N PHE A 12 -11.57 13.60 1.01
CA PHE A 12 -10.40 14.31 0.49
C PHE A 12 -9.90 13.64 -0.78
N ARG A 13 -9.91 14.38 -1.89
CA ARG A 13 -9.69 13.85 -3.23
C ARG A 13 -8.22 13.59 -3.55
N GLU A 14 -7.31 14.37 -2.98
CA GLU A 14 -5.88 14.24 -3.29
C GLU A 14 -5.27 13.06 -2.56
N ILE A 15 -4.29 12.39 -3.22
CA ILE A 15 -3.53 11.31 -2.61
C ILE A 15 -2.67 11.88 -1.50
N PRO A 16 -2.85 11.44 -0.24
CA PRO A 16 -2.12 11.99 0.89
C PRO A 16 -0.67 11.51 0.95
N CYS A 17 0.04 11.92 1.98
CA CYS A 17 1.43 11.51 2.26
C CYS A 17 2.40 11.86 1.12
N ASN A 18 2.09 12.84 0.30
CA ASN A 18 2.87 13.17 -0.89
C ASN A 18 3.13 11.94 -1.80
N LYS A 19 2.15 11.05 -1.90
CA LYS A 19 2.20 9.80 -2.65
C LYS A 19 3.25 8.78 -2.15
N ASP A 20 3.76 8.95 -0.94
CA ASP A 20 4.63 7.97 -0.29
C ASP A 20 3.81 6.78 0.20
N ILE A 21 3.94 5.64 -0.48
CA ILE A 21 3.18 4.43 -0.20
C ILE A 21 3.51 3.89 1.20
N PHE A 22 4.76 3.96 1.65
CA PHE A 22 5.16 3.45 2.96
C PHE A 22 4.59 4.30 4.10
N LEU A 23 4.66 5.63 3.98
CA LEU A 23 4.05 6.52 4.96
C LEU A 23 2.52 6.35 4.99
N PHE A 24 1.89 6.26 3.83
CA PHE A 24 0.45 6.01 3.71
C PHE A 24 0.05 4.70 4.40
N TYR A 25 0.73 3.61 4.10
CA TYR A 25 0.51 2.29 4.70
C TYR A 25 0.69 2.34 6.23
N TYR A 26 1.76 2.98 6.70
CA TYR A 26 2.06 3.11 8.12
C TYR A 26 0.94 3.87 8.85
N LEU A 27 0.51 5.02 8.31
CA LEU A 27 -0.57 5.80 8.91
C LEU A 27 -1.91 5.07 8.87
N ALA A 28 -2.25 4.41 7.76
CA ALA A 28 -3.48 3.63 7.64
C ALA A 28 -3.56 2.50 8.68
N LYS A 29 -2.43 1.83 8.99
CA LYS A 29 -2.34 0.86 10.08
C LYS A 29 -2.53 1.51 11.45
N LYS A 30 -1.87 2.64 11.71
CA LYS A 30 -1.96 3.35 13.00
C LYS A 30 -3.35 3.95 13.25
N LEU A 31 -4.12 4.15 12.21
CA LEU A 31 -5.50 4.66 12.24
C LEU A 31 -6.54 3.53 12.29
N ASP A 32 -6.12 2.28 12.34
CA ASP A 32 -7.00 1.09 12.27
C ASP A 32 -7.92 1.07 11.03
N ILE A 33 -7.49 1.71 9.93
CA ILE A 33 -8.17 1.62 8.64
C ILE A 33 -7.89 0.26 8.00
N ILE A 34 -6.65 -0.23 8.16
CA ILE A 34 -6.18 -1.54 7.72
C ILE A 34 -5.52 -2.27 8.88
N GLY A 35 -5.55 -3.59 8.87
CA GLY A 35 -4.95 -4.40 9.93
C GLY A 35 -4.82 -5.86 9.55
N GLY A 36 -4.23 -6.65 10.47
CA GLY A 36 -4.02 -8.07 10.27
C GLY A 36 -2.99 -8.42 9.20
N ASP A 37 -2.90 -9.71 8.87
CA ASP A 37 -1.96 -10.22 7.86
C ASP A 37 -2.34 -9.75 6.46
N GLU A 38 -3.63 -9.56 6.18
CA GLU A 38 -4.14 -9.06 4.91
C GLU A 38 -3.56 -7.68 4.54
N SER A 39 -3.27 -6.83 5.53
CA SER A 39 -2.66 -5.53 5.28
C SER A 39 -1.27 -5.63 4.64
N ARG A 40 -0.53 -6.69 4.94
CA ARG A 40 0.78 -6.98 4.32
C ARG A 40 0.65 -7.36 2.86
N GLU A 41 -0.32 -8.21 2.54
CA GLU A 41 -0.63 -8.60 1.17
C GLU A 41 -1.10 -7.39 0.35
N ASN A 42 -1.90 -6.53 0.95
CA ASN A 42 -2.39 -5.30 0.34
C ASN A 42 -1.25 -4.33 -0.01
N LEU A 43 -0.24 -4.18 0.85
CA LEU A 43 0.93 -3.36 0.55
C LEU A 43 1.69 -3.92 -0.66
N VAL A 44 1.92 -5.22 -0.70
CA VAL A 44 2.59 -5.89 -1.83
C VAL A 44 1.78 -5.71 -3.11
N SER A 45 0.46 -5.86 -3.05
CA SER A 45 -0.44 -5.63 -4.19
C SER A 45 -0.35 -4.20 -4.72
N GLY A 46 -0.26 -3.21 -3.83
CA GLY A 46 -0.04 -1.81 -4.20
C GLY A 46 1.25 -1.62 -5.00
N PHE A 47 2.35 -2.24 -4.57
CA PHE A 47 3.62 -2.18 -5.31
C PHE A 47 3.55 -2.89 -6.67
N ILE A 48 2.86 -4.02 -6.76
CA ILE A 48 2.68 -4.69 -8.05
C ILE A 48 1.92 -3.80 -9.02
N LEU A 49 0.83 -3.15 -8.59
CA LEU A 49 0.11 -2.19 -9.43
C LEU A 49 1.00 -1.02 -9.86
N LYS A 50 1.83 -0.49 -8.94
CA LYS A 50 2.80 0.54 -9.24
C LYS A 50 3.79 0.08 -10.32
N TRP A 51 4.35 -1.11 -10.17
CA TRP A 51 5.32 -1.65 -11.13
C TRP A 51 4.70 -1.98 -12.48
N VAL A 52 3.44 -2.41 -12.52
CA VAL A 52 2.70 -2.59 -13.78
C VAL A 52 2.46 -1.25 -14.45
N ARG A 53 2.03 -0.22 -13.71
CA ARG A 53 1.85 1.14 -14.25
C ARG A 53 3.15 1.69 -14.82
N ASP A 54 4.27 1.46 -14.13
CA ASP A 54 5.59 1.96 -14.52
C ASP A 54 6.24 1.12 -15.64
N GLY A 55 5.57 0.03 -16.08
CA GLY A 55 6.07 -0.85 -17.14
C GLY A 55 7.20 -1.79 -16.70
N ILE A 56 7.46 -1.88 -15.38
CA ILE A 56 8.51 -2.73 -14.78
C ILE A 56 8.06 -4.19 -14.73
N ILE A 57 6.76 -4.43 -14.56
CA ILE A 57 6.14 -5.75 -14.62
C ILE A 57 5.10 -5.78 -15.73
N THR A 58 5.08 -6.85 -16.50
CA THR A 58 3.99 -7.17 -17.42
C THR A 58 3.30 -8.46 -16.95
N ILE A 59 1.97 -8.43 -16.84
CA ILE A 59 1.17 -9.59 -16.43
C ILE A 59 0.49 -10.18 -17.66
N ARG A 60 0.62 -11.51 -17.85
CA ARG A 60 -0.06 -12.25 -18.92
C ARG A 60 -0.86 -13.40 -18.33
N GLU A 61 -2.09 -13.56 -18.85
CA GLU A 61 -2.92 -14.71 -18.53
C GLU A 61 -2.35 -15.94 -19.24
N LYS A 62 -2.20 -17.05 -18.49
CA LYS A 62 -1.80 -18.33 -19.05
C LYS A 62 -3.05 -19.19 -19.23
N GLU A 63 -3.33 -19.58 -20.44
CA GLU A 63 -4.36 -20.59 -20.72
C GLU A 63 -3.91 -21.92 -20.10
N SER A 64 -4.59 -22.36 -19.05
CA SER A 64 -4.41 -23.70 -18.51
C SER A 64 -5.51 -24.60 -19.04
N GLY A 65 -5.09 -25.73 -19.58
CA GLY A 65 -5.85 -26.73 -20.33
C GLY A 65 -7.31 -27.00 -19.91
N ALA A 66 -8.02 -27.55 -20.82
CA ALA A 66 -9.48 -27.60 -21.07
C ALA A 66 -10.45 -28.04 -19.94
N ILE A 67 -10.02 -28.37 -18.72
CA ILE A 67 -10.90 -29.01 -17.73
C ILE A 67 -11.09 -28.21 -16.43
N VAL A 68 -10.20 -27.31 -16.07
CA VAL A 68 -10.35 -26.48 -14.85
C VAL A 68 -10.02 -25.03 -15.18
N LYS A 69 -11.04 -24.17 -15.18
CA LYS A 69 -10.92 -22.71 -15.36
C LYS A 69 -10.26 -22.00 -14.15
N LYS A 70 -9.09 -22.45 -13.72
CA LYS A 70 -8.26 -21.64 -12.83
C LYS A 70 -7.36 -20.78 -13.70
N LYS A 71 -7.65 -19.49 -13.71
CA LYS A 71 -6.79 -18.50 -14.36
C LYS A 71 -5.45 -18.48 -13.63
N ASN A 72 -4.39 -18.79 -14.31
CA ASN A 72 -3.02 -18.63 -13.83
C ASN A 72 -2.42 -17.43 -14.56
N TYR A 73 -1.63 -16.64 -13.83
CA TYR A 73 -0.98 -15.47 -14.39
C TYR A 73 0.53 -15.60 -14.26
N ASP A 74 1.23 -15.21 -15.29
CA ASP A 74 2.67 -15.08 -15.30
C ASP A 74 3.03 -13.58 -15.22
N MET A 75 3.89 -13.20 -14.28
CA MET A 75 4.47 -11.88 -14.18
C MET A 75 5.86 -11.89 -14.83
N TYR A 76 6.04 -11.04 -15.83
CA TYR A 76 7.32 -10.83 -16.50
C TYR A 76 7.98 -9.62 -15.87
N LEU A 77 9.14 -9.87 -15.25
CA LEU A 77 9.87 -8.88 -14.47
C LEU A 77 11.00 -8.28 -15.31
N ASP A 78 11.14 -6.96 -15.29
CA ASP A 78 12.36 -6.30 -15.74
C ASP A 78 13.45 -6.51 -14.66
N VAL A 79 14.37 -7.43 -14.91
CA VAL A 79 15.42 -7.79 -13.94
C VAL A 79 16.47 -6.68 -13.75
N ASP A 80 16.53 -5.74 -14.69
CA ASP A 80 17.45 -4.61 -14.68
C ASP A 80 16.80 -3.30 -14.20
N ALA A 81 15.53 -3.37 -13.77
CA ALA A 81 14.79 -2.21 -13.29
C ALA A 81 15.52 -1.49 -12.15
N LYS A 82 15.62 -0.18 -12.26
CA LYS A 82 16.22 0.68 -11.24
C LYS A 82 15.12 1.38 -10.46
N LEU A 83 15.06 1.08 -9.17
CA LEU A 83 14.13 1.67 -8.23
C LEU A 83 14.89 2.58 -7.26
N GLU A 84 14.35 3.75 -6.99
CA GLU A 84 15.02 4.76 -6.16
C GLU A 84 14.94 4.42 -4.66
N ASN A 85 13.79 3.91 -4.21
CA ASN A 85 13.56 3.59 -2.81
C ASN A 85 14.20 2.27 -2.42
N LYS A 86 15.02 2.26 -1.37
CA LYS A 86 15.76 1.07 -0.89
C LYS A 86 14.85 -0.07 -0.46
N GLN A 87 13.71 0.23 0.19
CA GLN A 87 12.78 -0.80 0.67
C GLN A 87 11.98 -1.38 -0.49
N GLU A 88 11.57 -0.55 -1.43
CA GLU A 88 10.93 -0.99 -2.66
C GLU A 88 11.88 -1.88 -3.49
N THR A 89 13.13 -1.46 -3.64
CA THR A 89 14.18 -2.26 -4.31
C THR A 89 14.37 -3.61 -3.63
N ALA A 90 14.37 -3.65 -2.31
CA ALA A 90 14.51 -4.91 -1.56
C ALA A 90 13.32 -5.85 -1.80
N LEU A 91 12.09 -5.32 -1.84
CA LEU A 91 10.90 -6.10 -2.17
C LEU A 91 10.98 -6.64 -3.60
N TYR A 92 11.31 -5.79 -4.57
CA TYR A 92 11.43 -6.19 -5.97
C TYR A 92 12.49 -7.28 -6.19
N LYS A 93 13.62 -7.19 -5.49
CA LYS A 93 14.64 -8.25 -5.48
C LYS A 93 14.11 -9.60 -4.98
N MET A 94 13.17 -9.61 -4.02
CA MET A 94 12.54 -10.85 -3.58
C MET A 94 11.71 -11.47 -4.70
N PHE A 95 11.01 -10.65 -5.50
CA PHE A 95 10.29 -11.11 -6.70
C PHE A 95 11.23 -11.73 -7.73
N ILE A 96 12.36 -11.07 -8.01
CA ILE A 96 13.38 -11.60 -8.92
C ILE A 96 13.94 -12.94 -8.40
N LEU A 97 14.25 -13.05 -7.11
CA LEU A 97 14.74 -14.29 -6.50
C LEU A 97 13.73 -15.43 -6.52
N ALA A 98 12.43 -15.11 -6.47
CA ALA A 98 11.36 -16.11 -6.56
C ALA A 98 11.04 -16.49 -8.01
N SER A 99 11.46 -15.69 -8.99
CA SER A 99 11.23 -15.92 -10.41
C SER A 99 12.19 -16.94 -11.00
N LYS A 100 11.83 -17.45 -12.16
CA LYS A 100 12.72 -18.24 -13.02
C LYS A 100 12.88 -17.49 -14.34
N ASP A 101 14.11 -17.10 -14.65
CA ASP A 101 14.44 -16.36 -15.87
C ASP A 101 13.56 -15.07 -16.07
N GLY A 102 13.32 -14.36 -14.95
CA GLY A 102 12.49 -13.15 -14.95
C GLY A 102 10.99 -13.40 -15.07
N VAL A 103 10.54 -14.65 -15.05
CA VAL A 103 9.11 -15.00 -15.06
C VAL A 103 8.70 -15.53 -13.70
N LEU A 104 7.73 -14.88 -13.05
CA LEU A 104 7.22 -15.26 -11.75
C LEU A 104 5.76 -15.72 -11.86
N GLN A 105 5.53 -16.97 -11.49
CA GLN A 105 4.19 -17.54 -11.39
C GLN A 105 3.65 -17.32 -9.96
N THR A 106 2.35 -17.04 -9.84
CA THR A 106 1.70 -16.82 -8.53
C THR A 106 1.98 -17.94 -7.53
N LYS A 107 1.83 -19.20 -7.95
CA LYS A 107 2.10 -20.36 -7.08
C LYS A 107 3.57 -20.47 -6.68
N ALA A 108 4.49 -20.11 -7.57
CA ALA A 108 5.93 -20.12 -7.28
C ALA A 108 6.26 -19.06 -6.25
N PHE A 109 5.64 -17.87 -6.33
CA PHE A 109 5.81 -16.81 -5.35
C PHE A 109 5.29 -17.22 -3.97
N GLN A 110 4.09 -17.77 -3.88
CA GLN A 110 3.52 -18.27 -2.62
C GLN A 110 4.44 -19.32 -1.97
N LYS A 111 4.94 -20.27 -2.75
CA LYS A 111 5.88 -21.29 -2.26
C LYS A 111 7.20 -20.68 -1.79
N TRP A 112 7.69 -19.68 -2.51
CA TRP A 112 8.90 -18.97 -2.13
C TRP A 112 8.69 -18.19 -0.81
N CYS A 113 7.57 -17.47 -0.67
CA CYS A 113 7.20 -16.75 0.55
C CYS A 113 7.13 -17.69 1.77
N SER A 114 6.50 -18.85 1.62
CA SER A 114 6.40 -19.84 2.70
C SER A 114 7.77 -20.35 3.15
N LYS A 115 8.74 -20.51 2.23
CA LYS A 115 10.10 -20.92 2.55
C LYS A 115 10.95 -19.81 3.15
N HIS A 116 10.62 -18.55 2.88
CA HIS A 116 11.43 -17.38 3.25
C HIS A 116 10.63 -16.40 4.14
N TYR A 117 9.67 -16.94 4.92
CA TYR A 117 8.76 -16.12 5.73
C TYR A 117 9.50 -15.14 6.65
N LYS A 118 10.62 -15.56 7.24
CA LYS A 118 11.43 -14.71 8.11
C LYS A 118 12.01 -13.52 7.36
N LYS A 119 12.48 -13.72 6.13
CA LYS A 119 13.01 -12.62 5.29
C LYS A 119 11.94 -11.60 4.96
N ILE A 120 10.71 -12.06 4.75
CA ILE A 120 9.56 -11.20 4.48
C ILE A 120 9.17 -10.44 5.75
N ASP A 121 9.09 -11.12 6.88
CA ASP A 121 8.77 -10.51 8.18
C ASP A 121 9.81 -9.45 8.58
N ASP A 122 11.09 -9.75 8.41
CA ASP A 122 12.20 -8.80 8.63
C ASP A 122 12.08 -7.57 7.72
N TRP A 123 11.63 -7.76 6.46
CA TRP A 123 11.41 -6.65 5.54
C TRP A 123 10.27 -5.74 6.01
N PHE A 124 9.12 -6.29 6.44
CA PHE A 124 8.01 -5.50 6.98
C PHE A 124 8.41 -4.74 8.24
N THR A 125 9.13 -5.38 9.15
CA THR A 125 9.68 -4.73 10.35
C THR A 125 10.61 -3.58 9.97
N LYS A 126 11.45 -3.77 8.98
CA LYS A 126 12.35 -2.73 8.49
C LYS A 126 11.61 -1.58 7.82
N VAL A 127 10.55 -1.86 7.08
CA VAL A 127 9.67 -0.84 6.50
C VAL A 127 9.08 0.06 7.59
N ASP A 128 8.53 -0.53 8.64
CA ASP A 128 7.97 0.23 9.76
C ASP A 128 9.04 1.11 10.44
N ASN A 129 10.21 0.55 10.76
CA ASN A 129 11.30 1.29 11.41
C ASN A 129 11.82 2.44 10.54
N VAL A 130 12.06 2.19 9.25
CA VAL A 130 12.53 3.24 8.32
C VAL A 130 11.49 4.33 8.15
N THR A 131 10.21 3.97 8.14
CA THR A 131 9.11 4.95 8.06
C THR A 131 9.04 5.81 9.32
N GLU A 132 9.18 5.22 10.51
CA GLU A 132 9.23 5.95 11.78
C GLU A 132 10.43 6.92 11.84
N ASP A 133 11.60 6.47 11.41
CA ASP A 133 12.79 7.31 11.31
C ASP A 133 12.58 8.47 10.33
N SER A 134 11.97 8.22 9.21
CA SER A 134 11.61 9.23 8.21
C SER A 134 10.61 10.24 8.77
N MET A 135 9.61 9.79 9.53
CA MET A 135 8.64 10.66 10.19
C MET A 135 9.30 11.61 11.17
N ASN A 136 10.28 11.12 11.96
CA ASN A 136 11.06 11.95 12.88
C ASN A 136 11.87 13.00 12.11
N LYS A 137 12.57 12.62 11.05
CA LYS A 137 13.39 13.52 10.23
C LYS A 137 12.56 14.58 9.50
N ASN A 138 11.36 14.22 9.07
CA ASN A 138 10.47 15.11 8.30
C ASN A 138 9.50 15.91 9.18
N GLY A 139 9.66 15.87 10.51
CA GLY A 139 8.87 16.64 11.46
C GLY A 139 7.43 16.16 11.66
N TYR A 140 7.11 14.91 11.31
CA TYR A 140 5.82 14.27 11.63
C TYR A 140 5.77 13.74 13.05
N ALA A 141 6.94 13.43 13.62
CA ALA A 141 7.06 12.99 15.00
C ALA A 141 8.22 13.69 15.70
N LYS A 142 8.17 13.75 17.00
CA LYS A 142 9.24 14.27 17.85
C LYS A 142 9.33 13.45 19.12
N THR A 143 10.53 13.28 19.61
CA THR A 143 10.77 12.64 20.91
C THR A 143 10.52 13.66 22.02
N LYS A 144 9.70 13.27 22.99
CA LYS A 144 9.45 14.04 24.21
C LYS A 144 9.83 13.20 25.41
N THR A 145 10.75 13.69 26.23
CA THR A 145 11.08 13.04 27.50
C THR A 145 9.96 13.33 28.49
N ILE A 146 9.34 12.28 28.98
CA ILE A 146 8.35 12.33 30.06
C ILE A 146 8.95 11.69 31.31
N TYR A 147 8.65 12.26 32.48
CA TYR A 147 9.10 11.71 33.73
C TYR A 147 7.97 10.89 34.36
N LYS A 148 8.20 9.56 34.52
CA LYS A 148 7.27 8.70 35.25
C LYS A 148 7.74 8.56 36.70
N ARG A 149 6.88 8.93 37.64
CA ARG A 149 7.18 8.78 39.06
C ARG A 149 7.08 7.29 39.44
N PHE A 150 8.19 6.77 39.95
CA PHE A 150 8.25 5.45 40.55
C PHE A 150 8.82 5.55 41.96
N LEU A 151 7.97 5.31 42.97
CA LEU A 151 8.26 5.55 44.37
C LEU A 151 8.73 7.01 44.59
N PHE A 152 10.01 7.21 44.90
CA PHE A 152 10.60 8.52 45.15
C PHE A 152 11.45 9.06 43.98
N TRP A 153 11.52 8.32 42.89
CA TRP A 153 12.39 8.63 41.74
C TRP A 153 11.57 9.04 40.52
N ASN A 154 11.99 10.07 39.84
CA ASN A 154 11.46 10.42 38.53
C ASN A 154 12.32 9.77 37.45
N ILE A 155 11.80 8.74 36.83
CA ILE A 155 12.49 8.00 35.76
C ILE A 155 12.16 8.67 34.43
N PRO A 156 13.14 9.22 33.70
CA PRO A 156 12.91 9.76 32.37
C PRO A 156 12.58 8.62 31.40
N ARG A 157 11.56 8.84 30.58
CA ARG A 157 11.19 7.95 29.46
C ARG A 157 10.97 8.79 28.23
N ASP A 158 11.64 8.43 27.18
CA ASP A 158 11.39 9.02 25.89
C ASP A 158 10.13 8.45 25.27
N ARG A 159 9.27 9.33 24.78
CA ARG A 159 8.03 8.98 24.10
C ARG A 159 7.97 9.72 22.78
N THR A 160 7.75 8.98 21.71
CA THR A 160 7.46 9.58 20.40
C THR A 160 6.06 10.18 20.43
N VAL A 161 5.95 11.45 20.08
CA VAL A 161 4.70 12.20 20.01
C VAL A 161 4.55 12.72 18.58
N TRP A 162 3.40 12.47 17.99
CA TRP A 162 3.07 12.98 16.67
C TRP A 162 2.78 14.48 16.73
N THR A 163 3.23 15.19 15.71
CA THR A 163 3.03 16.61 15.53
C THR A 163 1.68 16.92 14.88
N ASP A 164 1.29 18.19 14.84
CA ASP A 164 0.10 18.62 14.09
C ASP A 164 0.21 18.26 12.60
N LYS A 165 1.43 18.32 12.04
CA LYS A 165 1.69 17.87 10.66
C LYS A 165 1.32 16.41 10.44
N ALA A 166 1.62 15.50 11.38
CA ALA A 166 1.21 14.11 11.31
C ALA A 166 -0.30 13.95 11.45
N TYR A 167 -0.89 14.73 12.36
CA TYR A 167 -2.34 14.72 12.55
C TYR A 167 -3.08 15.14 11.27
N ASP A 168 -2.61 16.16 10.57
CA ASP A 168 -3.18 16.61 9.30
C ASP A 168 -3.09 15.51 8.24
N GLN A 169 -1.96 14.80 8.15
CA GLN A 169 -1.85 13.65 7.26
C GLN A 169 -2.81 12.51 7.63
N CYS A 170 -3.04 12.29 8.92
CA CYS A 170 -4.05 11.32 9.36
C CYS A 170 -5.47 11.69 8.91
N LEU A 171 -5.81 12.98 8.97
CA LEU A 171 -7.08 13.47 8.44
C LEU A 171 -7.17 13.27 6.91
N TYR A 172 -6.09 13.54 6.18
CA TYR A 172 -6.06 13.32 4.73
C TYR A 172 -6.15 11.84 4.36
N VAL A 173 -5.50 10.95 5.11
CA VAL A 173 -5.62 9.50 4.88
C VAL A 173 -7.05 9.02 5.11
N TRP A 174 -7.72 9.45 6.18
CA TRP A 174 -9.13 9.16 6.41
C TRP A 174 -10.04 9.76 5.35
N GLY A 175 -9.83 11.03 5.03
CA GLY A 175 -10.61 11.71 3.99
C GLY A 175 -10.47 11.06 2.62
N PHE A 176 -9.26 10.61 2.27
CA PHE A 176 -9.00 9.90 1.03
C PHE A 176 -9.67 8.51 1.01
N ASN A 177 -9.60 7.76 2.11
CA ASN A 177 -10.35 6.51 2.25
C ASN A 177 -11.85 6.74 2.08
N ASN A 178 -12.40 7.73 2.76
CA ASN A 178 -13.83 8.08 2.64
C ASN A 178 -14.21 8.49 1.21
N PHE A 179 -13.34 9.25 0.51
CA PHE A 179 -13.55 9.61 -0.88
C PHE A 179 -13.58 8.39 -1.80
N LEU A 180 -12.66 7.43 -1.60
CA LEU A 180 -12.61 6.21 -2.41
C LEU A 180 -13.81 5.29 -2.14
N GLU A 181 -14.29 5.22 -0.90
CA GLU A 181 -15.42 4.37 -0.51
C GLU A 181 -16.78 4.96 -0.85
N ASP A 182 -16.88 6.28 -1.01
CA ASP A 182 -18.13 6.98 -1.28
C ASP A 182 -18.61 6.74 -2.71
N GLU A 183 -19.75 6.04 -2.83
CA GLU A 183 -20.39 5.75 -4.11
C GLU A 183 -21.20 6.92 -4.64
N ASP A 184 -21.61 7.85 -3.77
CA ASP A 184 -22.46 8.99 -4.14
C ASP A 184 -21.71 10.08 -4.92
N ASN A 185 -20.39 10.16 -4.79
CA ASN A 185 -19.51 11.10 -5.50
C ASN A 185 -19.14 10.67 -6.94
N MET A 186 -19.98 9.88 -7.60
CA MET A 186 -19.73 9.35 -8.95
C MET A 186 -19.48 10.45 -10.01
N LYS A 187 -20.15 11.62 -9.88
CA LYS A 187 -19.94 12.74 -10.82
C LYS A 187 -18.55 13.35 -10.71
N GLU A 188 -18.03 13.51 -9.48
CA GLU A 188 -16.66 13.98 -9.25
C GLU A 188 -15.65 12.95 -9.73
N LYS A 189 -15.93 11.67 -9.48
CA LYS A 189 -15.09 10.56 -9.93
C LYS A 189 -15.07 10.43 -11.45
N ALA A 190 -16.19 10.67 -12.13
CA ALA A 190 -16.26 10.64 -13.61
C ALA A 190 -15.40 11.72 -14.27
N ALA A 191 -15.13 12.84 -13.59
CA ALA A 191 -14.27 13.92 -14.08
C ALA A 191 -12.76 13.65 -13.88
N ILE A 192 -12.39 12.50 -13.25
CA ILE A 192 -11.00 12.17 -12.98
C ILE A 192 -10.34 11.63 -14.24
N GLU A 193 -9.15 12.14 -14.56
CA GLU A 193 -8.36 11.67 -15.69
C GLU A 193 -7.94 10.20 -15.50
N VAL A 194 -7.90 9.44 -16.58
CA VAL A 194 -7.53 8.01 -16.56
C VAL A 194 -6.20 7.76 -15.86
N LYS A 195 -5.20 8.62 -16.08
CA LYS A 195 -3.90 8.52 -15.44
C LYS A 195 -3.96 8.64 -13.91
N LEU A 196 -4.86 9.46 -13.40
CA LEU A 196 -5.05 9.63 -11.95
C LEU A 196 -5.73 8.42 -11.34
N TRP A 197 -6.60 7.74 -12.09
CA TRP A 197 -7.19 6.48 -11.65
C TRP A 197 -6.16 5.38 -11.43
N ASP A 198 -5.14 5.27 -12.28
CA ASP A 198 -4.05 4.31 -12.09
C ASP A 198 -3.30 4.57 -10.76
N GLU A 199 -3.09 5.84 -10.40
CA GLU A 199 -2.50 6.18 -9.11
C GLU A 199 -3.46 5.87 -7.95
N TYR A 200 -4.74 6.20 -8.06
CA TYR A 200 -5.74 5.90 -7.02
C TYR A 200 -5.82 4.40 -6.71
N LEU A 201 -5.75 3.57 -7.74
CA LEU A 201 -5.83 2.13 -7.57
C LEU A 201 -4.65 1.53 -6.82
N ILE A 202 -3.47 2.11 -6.91
CA ILE A 202 -2.31 1.72 -6.10
C ILE A 202 -2.64 1.90 -4.61
N PHE A 203 -3.13 3.06 -4.22
CA PHE A 203 -3.48 3.36 -2.83
C PHE A 203 -4.74 2.63 -2.36
N ALA A 204 -5.71 2.43 -3.25
CA ALA A 204 -6.88 1.59 -2.99
C ALA A 204 -6.49 0.13 -2.73
N ALA A 205 -5.48 -0.40 -3.43
CA ALA A 205 -4.94 -1.73 -3.16
C ALA A 205 -4.30 -1.80 -1.77
N VAL A 206 -3.52 -0.80 -1.38
CA VAL A 206 -2.95 -0.70 -0.02
C VAL A 206 -4.03 -0.68 1.05
N LEU A 207 -5.18 -0.04 0.79
CA LEU A 207 -6.34 -0.03 1.68
C LEU A 207 -7.18 -1.32 1.62
N GLY A 208 -6.91 -2.25 0.69
CA GLY A 208 -7.70 -3.46 0.49
C GLY A 208 -9.06 -3.24 -0.20
N ILE A 209 -9.28 -2.09 -0.85
CA ILE A 209 -10.53 -1.71 -1.49
C ILE A 209 -10.42 -1.51 -3.01
N ALA A 210 -9.33 -1.97 -3.62
CA ALA A 210 -9.08 -1.79 -5.06
C ALA A 210 -10.24 -2.30 -5.94
N ASP A 211 -10.83 -3.43 -5.61
CA ASP A 211 -11.96 -4.02 -6.35
C ASP A 211 -13.18 -3.11 -6.40
N ARG A 212 -13.46 -2.44 -5.28
CA ARG A 212 -14.60 -1.52 -5.17
C ARG A 212 -14.35 -0.28 -6.00
N VAL A 213 -13.14 0.29 -5.88
CA VAL A 213 -12.71 1.48 -6.62
C VAL A 213 -12.65 1.18 -8.12
N GLU A 214 -12.19 0.00 -8.50
CA GLU A 214 -12.18 -0.47 -9.89
C GLU A 214 -13.59 -0.49 -10.50
N LYS A 215 -14.55 -1.07 -9.81
CA LYS A 215 -15.95 -1.11 -10.26
C LYS A 215 -16.52 0.30 -10.47
N GLN A 216 -16.21 1.22 -9.56
CA GLN A 216 -16.61 2.61 -9.67
C GLN A 216 -15.94 3.31 -10.87
N CYS A 217 -14.65 3.04 -11.10
CA CYS A 217 -13.91 3.56 -12.23
C CYS A 217 -14.53 3.08 -13.56
N PHE A 218 -14.87 1.80 -13.68
CA PHE A 218 -15.54 1.27 -14.88
C PHE A 218 -16.93 1.85 -15.09
N ALA A 219 -17.71 1.99 -14.03
CA ALA A 219 -19.03 2.61 -14.12
C ALA A 219 -18.94 4.08 -14.57
N ALA A 220 -17.92 4.81 -14.12
CA ALA A 220 -17.70 6.20 -14.48
C ALA A 220 -17.16 6.38 -15.92
N LEU A 221 -16.28 5.51 -16.38
CA LEU A 221 -15.56 5.70 -17.62
C LEU A 221 -16.11 4.92 -18.82
N SER A 222 -16.98 3.93 -18.60
CA SER A 222 -17.49 3.01 -19.65
C SER A 222 -16.39 2.40 -20.56
N ILE A 223 -15.13 2.50 -20.15
CA ILE A 223 -13.98 2.23 -21.02
C ILE A 223 -12.83 1.53 -20.27
N ARG A 224 -12.40 0.40 -20.81
CA ARG A 224 -11.12 -0.32 -20.67
C ARG A 224 -10.95 -1.31 -19.53
N HIS A 225 -11.17 -2.50 -19.91
CA HIS A 225 -11.15 -3.80 -19.25
C HIS A 225 -9.79 -4.41 -18.90
N HIS A 226 -8.63 -3.76 -18.92
CA HIS A 226 -7.41 -4.54 -19.09
C HIS A 226 -6.32 -4.51 -17.99
N ILE A 227 -6.31 -3.61 -17.03
CA ILE A 227 -5.13 -3.47 -16.17
C ILE A 227 -5.29 -4.16 -14.81
N ILE A 228 -6.45 -4.10 -14.21
CA ILE A 228 -6.64 -4.43 -12.78
C ILE A 228 -7.05 -5.87 -12.52
N VAL A 229 -7.79 -6.50 -13.44
CA VAL A 229 -8.07 -7.94 -13.35
C VAL A 229 -6.79 -8.78 -13.21
N ARG A 230 -5.65 -8.20 -13.54
CA ARG A 230 -4.35 -8.85 -13.58
C ARG A 230 -3.55 -8.78 -12.28
N ALA A 231 -3.82 -7.82 -11.40
CA ALA A 231 -3.11 -7.66 -10.12
C ALA A 231 -3.78 -8.39 -8.94
N ARG A 232 -4.96 -8.94 -9.14
CA ARG A 232 -5.84 -9.55 -8.12
C ARG A 232 -5.41 -10.95 -7.64
N TRP A 233 -4.28 -11.47 -8.08
CA TRP A 233 -3.98 -12.90 -7.96
C TRP A 233 -2.62 -13.18 -7.31
N ILE A 234 -2.32 -12.50 -6.23
CA ILE A 234 -1.17 -12.84 -5.39
C ILE A 234 -1.66 -13.40 -4.08
#